data_a526126bca2bb8b29b4d727c71870451
#
_entry.id   a526126bca2bb8b29b4d727c71870451
#
_cell.length_a   1.000
_cell.length_b   1.000
_cell.length_c   1.000
_cell.angle_alpha   90.00
_cell.angle_beta   90.00
_cell.angle_gamma   90.00
#
_symmetry.space_group_name_H-M   'P 1'
#
loop_
_entity.id
_entity.type
_entity.pdbx_description
1 polymer ?
#
loop_
_entity_poly.entity_id
_entity_poly.type
_entity_poly.pdbx_seq_one_letter_code
_entity_poly.pdbx_strand_id
1 'polypeptide(L)'
;MARILLKGVDTLSKYYSIHEFSKIIGVSAQTLRNWDANGKLHPHHTTVSGYRYYSDEQLNQVINVKPKNRITIGYCRVSSHKQKDDLERQIDNVKTYLLAKGQPFEIISDIGSGINYKKKGLQKLLRRISQNQVEKVVVLYKDRLLRFGFELIEYIASLN
;
A
#
# COMPACT_ATOMS: atom_id res chain seq x y z
N MET A 1 -19.61 -10.43 2.23
CA MET A 1 -18.72 -9.24 2.07
C MET A 1 -17.35 -9.71 1.62
N ALA A 2 -16.95 -9.35 0.41
CA ALA A 2 -15.63 -9.71 -0.09
C ALA A 2 -14.58 -8.82 0.56
N ARG A 3 -13.68 -9.43 1.34
CA ARG A 3 -12.54 -8.76 1.94
C ARG A 3 -11.35 -8.90 1.00
N ILE A 4 -10.96 -7.82 0.34
CA ILE A 4 -9.74 -7.80 -0.43
C ILE A 4 -8.61 -7.34 0.49
N LEU A 5 -7.80 -8.28 0.91
CA LEU A 5 -6.52 -8.02 1.55
C LEU A 5 -5.50 -7.89 0.42
N LEU A 6 -5.07 -6.67 0.16
CA LEU A 6 -3.91 -6.45 -0.69
C LEU A 6 -2.68 -6.81 0.16
N LYS A 7 -2.28 -8.08 0.14
CA LYS A 7 -0.96 -8.52 0.62
C LYS A 7 0.03 -8.32 -0.52
N GLY A 8 1.22 -7.85 -0.18
CA GLY A 8 2.31 -7.73 -1.12
C GLY A 8 2.56 -9.06 -1.84
N VAL A 9 2.70 -9.00 -3.15
CA VAL A 9 3.26 -10.10 -3.93
C VAL A 9 4.77 -10.07 -3.67
N ASP A 10 5.39 -11.22 -3.44
CA ASP A 10 6.85 -11.35 -3.41
C ASP A 10 7.41 -10.87 -4.76
N THR A 11 7.74 -9.60 -4.84
CA THR A 11 8.58 -9.10 -5.91
C THR A 11 9.97 -9.69 -5.71
N LEU A 12 10.66 -10.05 -6.79
CA LEU A 12 12.07 -10.43 -6.75
C LEU A 12 12.82 -9.40 -5.91
N SER A 13 13.23 -9.79 -4.71
CA SER A 13 13.87 -8.90 -3.75
C SER A 13 15.09 -8.27 -4.39
N LYS A 14 15.08 -6.95 -4.57
CA LYS A 14 16.24 -6.23 -5.04
C LYS A 14 17.25 -6.12 -3.92
N TYR A 15 18.51 -6.38 -4.24
CA TYR A 15 19.61 -6.22 -3.30
C TYR A 15 20.47 -5.04 -3.69
N TYR A 16 20.91 -4.30 -2.69
CA TYR A 16 21.76 -3.11 -2.82
C TYR A 16 23.11 -3.41 -2.21
N SER A 17 24.17 -3.04 -2.90
CA SER A 17 25.50 -3.01 -2.30
C SER A 17 25.54 -2.00 -1.15
N ILE A 18 26.52 -2.13 -0.25
CA ILE A 18 26.69 -1.19 0.87
C ILE A 18 26.80 0.27 0.40
N HIS A 19 27.40 0.52 -0.76
CA HIS A 19 27.53 1.86 -1.31
C HIS A 19 26.21 2.40 -1.88
N GLU A 20 25.43 1.58 -2.57
CA GLU A 20 24.10 1.96 -3.07
C GLU A 20 23.16 2.23 -1.92
N PHE A 21 23.09 1.31 -0.96
CA PHE A 21 22.25 1.43 0.21
C PHE A 21 22.59 2.68 1.03
N SER A 22 23.87 2.93 1.26
CA SER A 22 24.34 4.11 2.00
C SER A 22 23.93 5.43 1.35
N LYS A 23 24.03 5.51 0.01
CA LYS A 23 23.59 6.70 -0.74
C LYS A 23 22.08 6.94 -0.61
N ILE A 24 21.28 5.87 -0.71
CA ILE A 24 19.82 5.99 -0.64
C ILE A 24 19.37 6.48 0.73
N ILE A 25 19.95 5.96 1.82
CA ILE A 25 19.56 6.33 3.19
C ILE A 25 20.32 7.55 3.74
N GLY A 26 21.24 8.12 2.98
CA GLY A 26 21.93 9.35 3.35
C GLY A 26 23.00 9.20 4.44
N VAL A 27 23.63 8.02 4.56
CA VAL A 27 24.73 7.77 5.49
C VAL A 27 25.99 7.30 4.76
N SER A 28 27.14 7.26 5.45
CA SER A 28 28.37 6.68 4.87
C SER A 28 28.34 5.14 4.90
N ALA A 29 29.07 4.52 3.99
CA ALA A 29 29.29 3.07 4.04
C ALA A 29 29.99 2.62 5.33
N GLN A 30 30.84 3.50 5.92
CA GLN A 30 31.45 3.25 7.22
C GLN A 30 30.44 3.23 8.35
N THR A 31 29.43 4.11 8.30
CA THR A 31 28.33 4.10 9.26
C THR A 31 27.58 2.75 9.22
N LEU A 32 27.33 2.20 8.03
CA LEU A 32 26.69 0.89 7.90
C LEU A 32 27.54 -0.25 8.47
N ARG A 33 28.87 -0.21 8.29
CA ARG A 33 29.77 -1.17 8.93
C ARG A 33 29.74 -1.09 10.45
N ASN A 34 29.65 0.15 10.99
CA ASN A 34 29.52 0.35 12.43
C ASN A 34 28.16 -0.17 12.95
N TRP A 35 27.09 0.03 12.17
CA TRP A 35 25.77 -0.50 12.52
C TRP A 35 25.75 -2.04 12.51
N ASP A 36 26.45 -2.67 11.58
CA ASP A 36 26.64 -4.12 11.55
C ASP A 36 27.41 -4.59 12.81
N ALA A 37 28.51 -3.94 13.12
CA ALA A 37 29.36 -4.30 14.28
C ALA A 37 28.65 -4.13 15.64
N ASN A 38 27.77 -3.13 15.78
CA ASN A 38 27.05 -2.87 17.03
C ASN A 38 25.63 -3.47 17.07
N GLY A 39 25.26 -4.28 16.08
CA GLY A 39 23.98 -4.97 16.02
C GLY A 39 22.77 -4.11 15.64
N LYS A 40 22.98 -2.86 15.19
CA LYS A 40 21.88 -1.95 14.83
C LYS A 40 21.23 -2.33 13.50
N LEU A 41 22.03 -2.74 12.51
CA LEU A 41 21.55 -3.19 11.21
C LEU A 41 22.59 -4.14 10.60
N HIS A 42 22.26 -5.43 10.51
CA HIS A 42 23.08 -6.40 9.81
C HIS A 42 22.76 -6.43 8.32
N PRO A 43 23.72 -6.69 7.42
CA PRO A 43 23.42 -6.92 6.02
C PRO A 43 22.52 -8.15 5.86
N HIS A 44 21.69 -8.14 4.81
CA HIS A 44 20.87 -9.32 4.46
C HIS A 44 21.74 -10.54 4.21
N HIS A 45 22.82 -10.35 3.47
CA HIS A 45 23.85 -11.37 3.32
C HIS A 45 25.23 -10.72 3.03
N THR A 46 26.26 -11.48 3.27
CA THR A 46 27.63 -11.11 2.92
C THR A 46 28.17 -12.19 1.98
N THR A 47 28.76 -11.78 0.85
CA THR A 47 29.37 -12.73 -0.10
C THR A 47 30.63 -13.36 0.50
N VAL A 48 31.10 -14.45 -0.10
CA VAL A 48 32.38 -15.11 0.26
C VAL A 48 33.56 -14.12 0.20
N SER A 49 33.50 -13.13 -0.72
CA SER A 49 34.51 -12.06 -0.85
C SER A 49 34.33 -10.91 0.14
N GLY A 50 33.38 -11.00 1.09
CA GLY A 50 33.15 -9.99 2.14
C GLY A 50 32.31 -8.78 1.73
N TYR A 51 31.68 -8.80 0.54
CA TYR A 51 30.77 -7.73 0.12
C TYR A 51 29.42 -7.86 0.83
N ARG A 52 28.93 -6.75 1.40
CA ARG A 52 27.67 -6.66 2.11
C ARG A 52 26.55 -6.20 1.20
N TYR A 53 25.41 -6.90 1.25
CA TYR A 53 24.20 -6.57 0.51
C TYR A 53 23.00 -6.42 1.46
N TYR A 54 22.16 -5.44 1.16
CA TYR A 54 20.96 -5.09 1.90
C TYR A 54 19.74 -5.27 1.01
N SER A 55 18.61 -5.74 1.57
CA SER A 55 17.39 -5.99 0.82
C SER A 55 16.48 -4.76 0.74
N ASP A 56 15.52 -4.77 -0.20
CA ASP A 56 14.44 -3.79 -0.25
C ASP A 56 13.66 -3.70 1.07
N GLU A 57 13.45 -4.82 1.75
CA GLU A 57 12.77 -4.84 3.04
C GLU A 57 13.56 -4.05 4.10
N GLN A 58 14.87 -4.23 4.15
CA GLN A 58 15.74 -3.48 5.04
C GLN A 58 15.78 -1.99 4.67
N LEU A 59 15.78 -1.68 3.37
CA LEU A 59 15.66 -0.30 2.88
C LEU A 59 14.36 0.32 3.38
N ASN A 60 13.26 -0.39 3.23
CA ASN A 60 11.95 0.03 3.72
C ASN A 60 11.91 0.16 5.25
N GLN A 61 12.60 -0.65 6.01
CA GLN A 61 12.69 -0.52 7.48
C GLN A 61 13.48 0.72 7.92
N VAL A 62 14.56 1.07 7.21
CA VAL A 62 15.45 2.18 7.57
C VAL A 62 14.93 3.53 7.05
N ILE A 63 14.42 3.58 5.83
CA ILE A 63 13.79 4.78 5.25
C ILE A 63 12.38 4.96 5.79
N ASN A 64 11.71 3.86 6.10
CA ASN A 64 10.35 3.88 6.60
C ASN A 64 10.33 4.23 8.08
N VAL A 65 10.19 5.39 8.18
CA VAL A 65 8.93 5.88 8.74
C VAL A 65 7.76 5.34 7.89
N LYS A 66 7.24 4.12 8.19
CA LYS A 66 5.84 3.80 7.84
C LYS A 66 5.07 5.06 8.23
N PRO A 67 4.34 5.72 7.33
CA PRO A 67 3.54 6.86 7.76
C PRO A 67 2.73 6.36 8.96
N LYS A 68 2.95 6.94 10.13
CA LYS A 68 2.37 6.48 11.41
C LYS A 68 0.85 6.42 11.40
N ASN A 69 0.22 6.86 10.31
CA ASN A 69 -1.21 7.07 10.13
C ASN A 69 -1.72 6.51 8.80
N ARG A 70 -1.39 5.25 8.49
CA ARG A 70 -2.10 4.55 7.43
C ARG A 70 -3.53 4.31 7.87
N ILE A 71 -4.50 4.56 6.98
CA ILE A 71 -5.91 4.37 7.25
C ILE A 71 -6.52 3.30 6.36
N THR A 72 -7.59 2.69 6.85
CA THR A 72 -8.42 1.83 6.01
C THR A 72 -9.39 2.69 5.20
N ILE A 73 -9.50 2.45 3.91
CA ILE A 73 -10.45 3.15 3.03
C ILE A 73 -11.52 2.19 2.58
N GLY A 74 -12.78 2.54 2.88
CA GLY A 74 -13.95 1.91 2.27
C GLY A 74 -14.26 2.60 0.95
N TYR A 75 -14.36 1.86 -0.15
CA TYR A 75 -14.73 2.43 -1.45
C TYR A 75 -16.06 1.88 -1.94
N CYS A 76 -16.98 2.78 -2.24
CA CYS A 76 -18.33 2.48 -2.70
C CYS A 76 -18.59 3.13 -4.06
N ARG A 77 -19.32 2.46 -4.94
CA ARG A 77 -19.62 2.98 -6.27
C ARG A 77 -20.93 2.46 -6.84
N VAL A 78 -21.63 3.34 -7.52
CA VAL A 78 -22.74 3.00 -8.42
C VAL A 78 -22.50 3.58 -9.80
N SER A 79 -23.17 3.06 -10.81
CA SER A 79 -22.95 3.43 -12.20
C SER A 79 -23.66 4.74 -12.60
N SER A 80 -24.76 5.07 -11.92
CA SER A 80 -25.58 6.26 -12.25
C SER A 80 -26.22 6.87 -11.01
N HIS A 81 -26.66 8.12 -11.13
CA HIS A 81 -27.40 8.83 -10.07
C HIS A 81 -28.73 8.18 -9.69
N LYS A 82 -29.34 7.40 -10.61
CA LYS A 82 -30.57 6.63 -10.31
C LYS A 82 -30.37 5.55 -9.23
N GLN A 83 -29.12 5.19 -8.96
CA GLN A 83 -28.75 4.16 -7.97
C GLN A 83 -28.24 4.78 -6.66
N LYS A 84 -28.66 6.00 -6.33
CA LYS A 84 -28.19 6.70 -5.12
C LYS A 84 -28.54 5.94 -3.84
N ASP A 85 -29.73 5.38 -3.76
CA ASP A 85 -30.18 4.58 -2.60
C ASP A 85 -29.32 3.30 -2.43
N ASP A 86 -28.89 2.69 -3.53
CA ASP A 86 -27.96 1.55 -3.52
C ASP A 86 -26.57 1.99 -3.03
N LEU A 87 -26.11 3.17 -3.43
CA LEU A 87 -24.86 3.72 -2.94
C LEU A 87 -24.89 3.97 -1.43
N GLU A 88 -25.97 4.53 -0.91
CA GLU A 88 -26.17 4.77 0.53
C GLU A 88 -26.15 3.44 1.31
N ARG A 89 -26.86 2.41 0.82
CA ARG A 89 -26.80 1.06 1.41
C ARG A 89 -25.40 0.45 1.39
N GLN A 90 -24.63 0.64 0.31
CA GLN A 90 -23.24 0.19 0.24
C GLN A 90 -22.38 0.91 1.29
N ILE A 91 -22.52 2.22 1.42
CA ILE A 91 -21.82 3.03 2.41
C ILE A 91 -22.12 2.53 3.82
N ASP A 92 -23.37 2.34 4.16
CA ASP A 92 -23.80 1.87 5.48
C ASP A 92 -23.23 0.48 5.82
N ASN A 93 -23.29 -0.44 4.87
CA ASN A 93 -22.73 -1.79 5.04
C ASN A 93 -21.20 -1.75 5.27
N VAL A 94 -20.48 -0.99 4.45
CA VAL A 94 -19.01 -0.85 4.59
C VAL A 94 -18.67 -0.14 5.90
N LYS A 95 -19.41 0.92 6.25
CA LYS A 95 -19.23 1.67 7.50
C LYS A 95 -19.44 0.78 8.73
N THR A 96 -20.54 0.02 8.76
CA THR A 96 -20.83 -0.93 9.86
C THR A 96 -19.71 -1.94 10.03
N TYR A 97 -19.22 -2.50 8.93
CA TYR A 97 -18.10 -3.44 8.95
C TYR A 97 -16.81 -2.79 9.50
N LEU A 98 -16.50 -1.57 9.07
CA LEU A 98 -15.28 -0.86 9.48
C LEU A 98 -15.36 -0.39 10.95
N LEU A 99 -16.50 0.05 11.41
CA LEU A 99 -16.74 0.39 12.82
C LEU A 99 -16.50 -0.81 13.73
N ALA A 100 -16.98 -1.99 13.34
CA ALA A 100 -16.76 -3.23 14.09
C ALA A 100 -15.27 -3.63 14.19
N LYS A 101 -14.39 -3.12 13.30
CA LYS A 101 -12.94 -3.36 13.35
C LYS A 101 -12.19 -2.41 14.28
N GLY A 102 -12.80 -1.33 14.73
CA GLY A 102 -12.21 -0.38 15.69
C GLY A 102 -10.97 0.37 15.21
N GLN A 103 -10.72 0.41 13.91
CA GLN A 103 -9.55 1.09 13.32
C GLN A 103 -9.99 2.37 12.61
N PRO A 104 -9.12 3.40 12.52
CA PRO A 104 -9.42 4.61 11.76
C PRO A 104 -9.71 4.28 10.29
N PHE A 105 -10.78 4.85 9.76
CA PHE A 105 -11.16 4.64 8.37
C PHE A 105 -11.75 5.90 7.74
N GLU A 106 -11.76 5.93 6.42
CA GLU A 106 -12.47 6.91 5.60
C GLU A 106 -13.29 6.17 4.54
N ILE A 107 -14.45 6.72 4.18
CA ILE A 107 -15.24 6.22 3.07
C ILE A 107 -15.12 7.17 1.89
N ILE A 108 -14.76 6.62 0.74
CA ILE A 108 -14.74 7.32 -0.55
C ILE A 108 -15.83 6.70 -1.41
N SER A 109 -16.64 7.55 -2.02
CA SER A 109 -17.70 7.10 -2.92
C SER A 109 -17.66 7.83 -4.26
N ASP A 110 -18.08 7.13 -5.32
CA ASP A 110 -18.19 7.66 -6.67
C ASP A 110 -19.51 7.25 -7.32
N ILE A 111 -19.99 8.11 -8.21
CA ILE A 111 -21.06 7.80 -9.16
C ILE A 111 -20.46 7.83 -10.55
N GLY A 112 -20.47 6.70 -11.24
CA GLY A 112 -19.92 6.57 -12.59
C GLY A 112 -19.55 5.14 -12.94
N SER A 113 -19.33 4.89 -14.21
CA SER A 113 -18.98 3.56 -14.74
C SER A 113 -17.70 2.99 -14.11
N GLY A 114 -17.66 1.68 -13.94
CA GLY A 114 -16.47 0.95 -13.47
C GLY A 114 -15.27 1.02 -14.42
N ILE A 115 -15.50 1.37 -15.68
CA ILE A 115 -14.43 1.60 -16.69
C ILE A 115 -13.97 3.05 -16.77
N ASN A 116 -14.64 3.98 -16.07
CA ASN A 116 -14.22 5.36 -16.02
C ASN A 116 -13.16 5.56 -14.91
N TYR A 117 -11.90 5.69 -15.29
CA TYR A 117 -10.78 5.92 -14.37
C TYR A 117 -10.63 7.38 -13.92
N LYS A 118 -11.39 8.32 -14.52
CA LYS A 118 -11.34 9.76 -14.19
C LYS A 118 -12.24 10.16 -13.02
N LYS A 119 -12.87 9.18 -12.33
CA LYS A 119 -13.68 9.45 -11.14
C LYS A 119 -12.83 10.07 -10.04
N LYS A 120 -13.33 11.12 -9.41
CA LYS A 120 -12.59 11.90 -8.39
C LYS A 120 -12.22 11.04 -7.17
N GLY A 121 -13.14 10.20 -6.70
CA GLY A 121 -12.90 9.32 -5.55
C GLY A 121 -11.87 8.25 -5.87
N LEU A 122 -11.96 7.62 -7.05
CA LEU A 122 -10.97 6.64 -7.49
C LEU A 122 -9.57 7.27 -7.60
N GLN A 123 -9.47 8.46 -8.21
CA GLN A 123 -8.19 9.16 -8.31
C GLN A 123 -7.62 9.55 -6.93
N LYS A 124 -8.48 9.97 -6.00
CA LYS A 124 -8.08 10.23 -4.61
C LYS A 124 -7.54 8.96 -3.94
N LEU A 125 -8.24 7.83 -4.11
CA LEU A 125 -7.81 6.54 -3.58
C LEU A 125 -6.45 6.12 -4.14
N LEU A 126 -6.29 6.15 -5.47
CA LEU A 126 -5.05 5.77 -6.14
C LEU A 126 -3.86 6.65 -5.71
N ARG A 127 -4.07 7.96 -5.58
CA ARG A 127 -3.04 8.89 -5.07
C ARG A 127 -2.62 8.52 -3.65
N ARG A 128 -3.56 8.22 -2.77
CA ARG A 128 -3.25 7.82 -1.39
C ARG A 128 -2.52 6.48 -1.32
N ILE A 129 -2.86 5.53 -2.20
CA ILE A 129 -2.14 4.26 -2.32
C ILE A 129 -0.69 4.53 -2.74
N SER A 130 -0.47 5.33 -3.79
CA SER A 130 0.88 5.66 -4.26
C SER A 130 1.73 6.45 -3.25
N GLN A 131 1.10 7.12 -2.30
CA GLN A 131 1.74 7.84 -1.20
C GLN A 131 1.91 6.99 0.07
N ASN A 132 1.64 5.69 -0.01
CA ASN A 132 1.71 4.75 1.11
C ASN A 132 0.86 5.15 2.33
N GLN A 133 -0.26 5.83 2.12
CA GLN A 133 -1.18 6.31 3.17
C GLN A 133 -2.32 5.35 3.46
N VAL A 134 -2.45 4.26 2.70
CA VAL A 134 -3.54 3.31 2.80
C VAL A 134 -3.06 2.00 3.39
N GLU A 135 -3.65 1.60 4.51
CA GLU A 135 -3.41 0.30 5.12
C GLU A 135 -4.18 -0.81 4.40
N LYS A 136 -5.43 -0.50 4.02
CA LYS A 136 -6.34 -1.48 3.45
C LYS A 136 -7.45 -0.79 2.67
N VAL A 137 -7.86 -1.39 1.55
CA VAL A 137 -9.05 -0.99 0.81
C VAL A 137 -10.14 -2.05 1.03
N VAL A 138 -11.33 -1.61 1.42
CA VAL A 138 -12.50 -2.46 1.62
C VAL A 138 -13.56 -2.10 0.60
N VAL A 139 -14.03 -3.08 -0.15
CA VAL A 139 -15.13 -2.97 -1.11
C VAL A 139 -16.11 -4.13 -0.90
N LEU A 140 -17.37 -3.92 -1.24
CA LEU A 140 -18.36 -5.01 -1.18
C LEU A 140 -18.08 -6.08 -2.23
N TYR A 141 -17.75 -5.66 -3.46
CA TYR A 141 -17.42 -6.53 -4.60
C TYR A 141 -16.27 -5.93 -5.40
N LYS A 142 -15.46 -6.77 -6.05
CA LYS A 142 -14.32 -6.35 -6.88
C LYS A 142 -14.71 -5.35 -7.97
N ASP A 143 -15.84 -5.58 -8.64
CA ASP A 143 -16.35 -4.72 -9.72
C ASP A 143 -16.81 -3.32 -9.23
N ARG A 144 -16.96 -3.14 -7.91
CA ARG A 144 -17.23 -1.82 -7.33
C ARG A 144 -16.00 -0.93 -7.33
N LEU A 145 -14.81 -1.51 -7.21
CA LEU A 145 -13.57 -0.73 -7.36
C LEU A 145 -13.33 -0.42 -8.83
N LEU A 146 -13.15 -1.45 -9.64
CA LEU A 146 -12.96 -1.37 -11.09
C LEU A 146 -13.59 -2.57 -11.79
N ARG A 147 -14.11 -2.36 -12.99
CA ARG A 147 -14.64 -3.42 -13.82
C ARG A 147 -13.53 -4.19 -14.55
N PHE A 148 -12.46 -3.47 -14.94
CA PHE A 148 -11.25 -4.02 -15.55
C PHE A 148 -10.02 -3.40 -14.88
N GLY A 149 -8.90 -4.11 -14.91
CA GLY A 149 -7.64 -3.62 -14.33
C GLY A 149 -7.56 -3.67 -12.81
N PHE A 150 -8.41 -4.46 -12.17
CA PHE A 150 -8.35 -4.68 -10.72
C PHE A 150 -6.98 -5.22 -10.32
N GLU A 151 -6.45 -6.16 -11.09
CA GLU A 151 -5.14 -6.78 -10.87
C GLU A 151 -3.99 -5.76 -10.94
N LEU A 152 -4.13 -4.73 -11.80
CA LEU A 152 -3.15 -3.65 -11.86
C LEU A 152 -3.13 -2.82 -10.58
N ILE A 153 -4.30 -2.52 -10.01
CA ILE A 153 -4.38 -1.81 -8.73
C ILE A 153 -3.87 -2.69 -7.59
N GLU A 154 -4.20 -3.96 -7.59
CA GLU A 154 -3.68 -4.93 -6.64
C GLU A 154 -2.15 -4.98 -6.68
N TYR A 155 -1.58 -5.02 -7.87
CA TYR A 155 -0.14 -4.94 -8.08
C TYR A 155 0.47 -3.63 -7.56
N ILE A 156 -0.09 -2.46 -7.93
CA ILE A 156 0.40 -1.16 -7.46
C ILE A 156 0.32 -1.05 -5.94
N ALA A 157 -0.76 -1.56 -5.33
CA ALA A 157 -0.91 -1.56 -3.88
C ALA A 157 0.08 -2.51 -3.18
N SER A 158 0.55 -3.55 -3.87
CA SER A 158 1.56 -4.48 -3.34
C SER A 158 2.96 -3.91 -3.34
N LEU A 159 3.23 -2.86 -4.13
CA LEU A 159 4.53 -2.19 -4.20
C LEU A 159 4.77 -1.23 -3.02
N ASN A 160 3.76 -0.97 -2.20
CA ASN A 160 3.79 -0.08 -1.04
C ASN A 160 3.46 -0.85 0.24
#